data_0bf08703022fdd6ae918fa832c104750
#
_entry.id   0bf08703022fdd6ae918fa832c104750
#
_cell.length_a   1.000
_cell.length_b   1.000
_cell.length_c   1.000
_cell.angle_alpha   90.00
_cell.angle_beta   90.00
_cell.angle_gamma   90.00
#
_symmetry.space_group_name_H-M   'P 1'
#
loop_
_entity.id
_entity.type
_entity.pdbx_description
1 polymer ?
#
loop_
_entity_poly.entity_id
_entity_poly.type
_entity_poly.pdbx_seq_one_letter_code
_entity_poly.pdbx_strand_id
1 'polypeptide(L)'
;MLFRSVTPTGNDGSIVYKLSVKDVPVDAFWSISVYNAAGYFEKNPQNSYSINSLTAKKSDDGSIAIQFGDCDGKIPNCLPIVKGWNYTVRLYRPRAEILNGKWKFPEPQPVI
;
A
#
# COMPACT_ATOMS: atom_id res chain seq x y z
N MET A 1 1.58 -13.82 11.10
CA MET A 1 1.48 -12.57 10.34
C MET A 1 2.80 -11.81 10.39
N LEU A 2 3.26 -11.33 9.27
CA LEU A 2 4.43 -10.47 9.17
C LEU A 2 3.98 -9.07 8.75
N PHE A 3 4.57 -8.01 9.33
CA PHE A 3 4.24 -6.66 8.91
C PHE A 3 5.50 -5.80 8.79
N ARG A 4 5.43 -4.80 7.93
CA ARG A 4 6.52 -3.85 7.71
C ARG A 4 5.96 -2.44 7.57
N SER A 5 6.48 -1.52 8.38
CA SER A 5 6.13 -0.09 8.30
C SER A 5 7.21 0.64 7.52
N VAL A 6 6.80 1.54 6.64
CA VAL A 6 7.72 2.30 5.79
C VAL A 6 7.32 3.78 5.83
N THR A 7 8.32 4.65 6.01
CA THR A 7 8.16 6.09 5.91
C THR A 7 8.86 6.55 4.63
N PRO A 8 8.11 6.93 3.58
CA PRO A 8 8.74 7.38 2.33
C PRO A 8 9.57 8.63 2.51
N THR A 9 10.64 8.76 1.73
CA THR A 9 11.57 9.89 1.85
C THR A 9 10.89 11.22 1.54
N GLY A 10 10.06 11.29 0.51
CA GLY A 10 9.36 12.51 0.12
C GLY A 10 7.92 12.54 0.62
N ASN A 11 7.69 12.26 1.91
CA ASN A 11 6.36 12.10 2.47
C ASN A 11 5.72 13.42 2.93
N ASP A 12 5.80 14.48 2.12
CA ASP A 12 5.21 15.77 2.46
C ASP A 12 3.71 15.86 2.10
N GLY A 13 3.15 14.82 1.48
CA GLY A 13 1.74 14.78 1.09
C GLY A 13 1.46 15.36 -0.29
N SER A 14 2.44 15.94 -0.95
CA SER A 14 2.26 16.57 -2.28
C SER A 14 2.72 15.68 -3.42
N ILE A 15 3.56 14.68 -3.16
CA ILE A 15 4.10 13.80 -4.18
C ILE A 15 3.23 12.55 -4.26
N VAL A 16 2.75 12.23 -5.46
CA VAL A 16 2.01 10.99 -5.72
C VAL A 16 2.98 9.84 -5.84
N TYR A 17 2.68 8.74 -5.17
CA TYR A 17 3.46 7.52 -5.26
C TYR A 17 2.61 6.41 -5.87
N LYS A 18 3.23 5.51 -6.60
CA LYS A 18 2.56 4.34 -7.18
C LYS A 18 3.40 3.09 -6.96
N LEU A 19 2.73 1.97 -6.74
CA LEU A 19 3.37 0.66 -6.75
C LEU A 19 2.48 -0.32 -7.50
N SER A 20 3.10 -1.35 -8.05
CA SER A 20 2.40 -2.46 -8.67
C SER A 20 2.98 -3.75 -8.12
N VAL A 21 2.11 -4.70 -7.77
CA VAL A 21 2.54 -5.96 -7.17
C VAL A 21 1.73 -7.10 -7.75
N LYS A 22 2.40 -8.24 -7.94
CA LYS A 22 1.78 -9.45 -8.47
C LYS A 22 2.36 -10.68 -7.78
N ASP A 23 1.52 -11.70 -7.61
CA ASP A 23 1.94 -13.02 -7.11
C ASP A 23 2.65 -12.94 -5.75
N VAL A 24 2.06 -12.19 -4.82
CA VAL A 24 2.59 -12.12 -3.46
C VAL A 24 2.51 -13.50 -2.80
N PRO A 25 3.66 -14.04 -2.32
CA PRO A 25 3.68 -15.42 -1.80
C PRO A 25 3.14 -15.51 -0.36
N VAL A 26 1.83 -15.38 -0.24
CA VAL A 26 1.09 -15.56 1.02
C VAL A 26 -0.01 -16.59 0.79
N ASP A 27 -0.32 -17.36 1.84
CA ASP A 27 -1.40 -18.36 1.76
C ASP A 27 -2.76 -17.78 2.08
N ALA A 28 -2.81 -16.62 2.74
CA ALA A 28 -4.07 -15.94 3.02
C ALA A 28 -4.22 -14.68 2.19
N PHE A 29 -3.79 -13.53 2.68
CA PHE A 29 -3.90 -12.27 1.96
C PHE A 29 -2.88 -11.27 2.49
N TRP A 30 -2.81 -10.10 1.84
CA TRP A 30 -2.00 -8.99 2.30
C TRP A 30 -2.81 -7.71 2.28
N SER A 31 -2.36 -6.72 3.05
CA SER A 31 -3.00 -5.41 3.08
C SER A 31 -1.97 -4.30 3.23
N ILE A 32 -2.33 -3.11 2.74
CA ILE A 32 -1.56 -1.88 2.91
C ILE A 32 -2.47 -0.87 3.58
N SER A 33 -1.98 -0.25 4.66
CA SER A 33 -2.71 0.81 5.37
C SER A 33 -1.85 2.06 5.45
N VAL A 34 -2.45 3.23 5.23
CA VAL A 34 -1.76 4.52 5.29
C VAL A 34 -2.15 5.22 6.60
N TYR A 35 -1.15 5.79 7.26
CA TYR A 35 -1.31 6.49 8.54
C TYR A 35 -0.75 7.90 8.43
N ASN A 36 -1.21 8.80 9.32
CA ASN A 36 -0.64 10.13 9.43
C ASN A 36 0.68 10.08 10.23
N ALA A 37 1.32 11.24 10.43
CA ALA A 37 2.61 11.31 11.13
C ALA A 37 2.54 10.77 12.56
N ALA A 38 1.37 10.84 13.19
CA ALA A 38 1.17 10.35 14.56
C ALA A 38 0.85 8.85 14.61
N GLY A 39 0.73 8.18 13.46
CA GLY A 39 0.46 6.75 13.40
C GLY A 39 -1.02 6.38 13.43
N TYR A 40 -1.90 7.32 13.13
CA TYR A 40 -3.35 7.09 13.09
C TYR A 40 -3.89 7.29 11.68
N PHE A 41 -5.10 6.75 11.42
CA PHE A 41 -5.81 7.03 10.18
C PHE A 41 -6.21 8.51 10.16
N GLU A 42 -5.91 9.19 9.06
CA GLU A 42 -6.37 10.55 8.84
C GLU A 42 -7.68 10.53 8.08
N LYS A 43 -8.72 11.16 8.62
CA LYS A 43 -10.04 11.18 7.99
C LYS A 43 -9.96 11.83 6.61
N ASN A 44 -10.58 11.20 5.61
CA ASN A 44 -10.60 11.72 4.25
C ASN A 44 -11.98 11.54 3.62
N PRO A 45 -12.31 12.35 2.57
CA PRO A 45 -13.64 12.28 1.95
C PRO A 45 -14.02 10.93 1.36
N GLN A 46 -13.02 10.13 0.96
CA GLN A 46 -13.25 8.82 0.35
C GLN A 46 -13.42 7.72 1.40
N ASN A 47 -13.16 7.98 2.68
CA ASN A 47 -13.11 6.97 3.74
C ASN A 47 -12.19 5.80 3.36
N SER A 48 -11.08 6.11 2.71
CA SER A 48 -10.17 5.11 2.16
C SER A 48 -8.87 5.12 2.96
N TYR A 49 -8.64 4.08 3.76
CA TYR A 49 -7.50 4.01 4.67
C TYR A 49 -6.61 2.82 4.40
N SER A 50 -7.14 1.78 3.81
CA SER A 50 -6.38 0.56 3.54
C SER A 50 -6.92 -0.16 2.31
N ILE A 51 -6.05 -0.98 1.71
CA ILE A 51 -6.38 -1.83 0.57
C ILE A 51 -5.88 -3.22 0.90
N ASN A 52 -6.70 -4.25 0.62
CA ASN A 52 -6.26 -5.64 0.77
C ASN A 52 -6.39 -6.39 -0.55
N SER A 53 -5.69 -7.52 -0.64
CA SER A 53 -5.62 -8.28 -1.89
C SER A 53 -6.93 -8.97 -2.27
N LEU A 54 -7.87 -9.08 -1.33
CA LEU A 54 -9.16 -9.72 -1.61
C LEU A 54 -10.15 -8.77 -2.28
N THR A 55 -10.09 -7.48 -1.96
CA THR A 55 -11.03 -6.48 -2.46
C THR A 55 -10.43 -5.50 -3.45
N ALA A 56 -9.09 -5.47 -3.60
CA ALA A 56 -8.43 -4.57 -4.53
C ALA A 56 -8.79 -4.92 -5.97
N LYS A 57 -8.93 -3.88 -6.80
CA LYS A 57 -9.16 -4.08 -8.23
C LYS A 57 -7.86 -4.57 -8.88
N LYS A 58 -7.96 -5.66 -9.64
CA LYS A 58 -6.82 -6.25 -10.34
C LYS A 58 -6.79 -5.80 -11.79
N SER A 59 -5.57 -5.63 -12.31
CA SER A 59 -5.34 -5.41 -13.73
C SER A 59 -5.52 -6.71 -14.52
N ASP A 60 -5.53 -6.62 -15.85
CA ASP A 60 -5.79 -7.79 -16.72
C ASP A 60 -4.77 -8.91 -16.51
N ASP A 61 -3.55 -8.58 -16.14
CA ASP A 61 -2.50 -9.57 -15.89
C ASP A 61 -2.51 -10.12 -14.46
N GLY A 62 -3.48 -9.72 -13.63
CA GLY A 62 -3.59 -10.13 -12.24
C GLY A 62 -2.80 -9.28 -11.26
N SER A 63 -2.05 -8.28 -11.73
CA SER A 63 -1.33 -7.39 -10.83
C SER A 63 -2.29 -6.39 -10.18
N ILE A 64 -1.85 -5.81 -9.04
CA ILE A 64 -2.60 -4.77 -8.33
C ILE A 64 -1.74 -3.51 -8.33
N ALA A 65 -2.28 -2.45 -8.94
CA ALA A 65 -1.64 -1.14 -8.94
C ALA A 65 -2.27 -0.28 -7.85
N ILE A 66 -1.44 0.30 -6.99
CA ILE A 66 -1.89 1.11 -5.86
C ILE A 66 -1.32 2.51 -6.02
N GLN A 67 -2.18 3.52 -5.85
CA GLN A 67 -1.77 4.92 -5.91
C GLN A 67 -1.89 5.54 -4.52
N PHE A 68 -0.88 6.28 -4.13
CA PHE A 68 -0.86 7.03 -2.88
C PHE A 68 -0.92 8.52 -3.21
N GLY A 69 -2.07 9.13 -2.93
CA GLY A 69 -2.26 10.56 -3.17
C GLY A 69 -3.04 10.87 -4.44
N ASP A 70 -3.50 12.10 -4.55
CA ASP A 70 -4.28 12.60 -5.69
C ASP A 70 -5.50 11.75 -6.00
N CYS A 71 -6.20 11.33 -4.93
CA CYS A 71 -7.37 10.48 -5.05
C CYS A 71 -8.61 11.34 -5.27
N ASP A 72 -9.34 11.07 -6.36
CA ASP A 72 -10.55 11.83 -6.74
C ASP A 72 -11.84 11.05 -6.44
N GLY A 73 -11.74 9.89 -5.82
CA GLY A 73 -12.88 9.01 -5.56
C GLY A 73 -13.24 8.09 -6.72
N LYS A 74 -12.57 8.24 -7.87
CA LYS A 74 -12.81 7.42 -9.06
C LYS A 74 -11.65 6.51 -9.40
N ILE A 75 -10.46 6.83 -8.92
CA ILE A 75 -9.25 6.02 -9.19
C ILE A 75 -9.31 4.76 -8.32
N PRO A 76 -9.25 3.56 -8.92
CA PRO A 76 -9.25 2.32 -8.12
C PRO A 76 -7.95 2.18 -7.34
N ASN A 77 -8.04 1.55 -6.17
CA ASN A 77 -6.89 1.28 -5.30
C ASN A 77 -6.10 2.55 -4.96
N CYS A 78 -6.80 3.64 -4.67
CA CYS A 78 -6.17 4.91 -4.33
C CYS A 78 -6.31 5.20 -2.85
N LEU A 79 -5.18 5.50 -2.19
CA LEU A 79 -5.13 5.83 -0.78
C LEU A 79 -4.70 7.29 -0.62
N PRO A 80 -5.57 8.17 -0.07
CA PRO A 80 -5.19 9.55 0.20
C PRO A 80 -4.03 9.62 1.19
N ILE A 81 -3.17 10.62 1.00
CA ILE A 81 -2.01 10.83 1.87
C ILE A 81 -2.04 12.24 2.44
N VAL A 82 -1.30 12.44 3.55
CA VAL A 82 -1.16 13.74 4.21
C VAL A 82 0.32 13.94 4.52
N LYS A 83 0.66 15.15 4.93
CA LYS A 83 2.04 15.44 5.31
C LYS A 83 2.49 14.51 6.45
N GLY A 84 3.65 13.92 6.28
CA GLY A 84 4.21 13.00 7.27
C GLY A 84 3.67 11.58 7.20
N TRP A 85 2.97 11.23 6.11
CA TRP A 85 2.34 9.93 6.00
C TRP A 85 3.36 8.78 6.01
N ASN A 86 2.89 7.65 6.46
CA ASN A 86 3.64 6.39 6.39
C ASN A 86 2.63 5.28 6.09
N TYR A 87 3.14 4.10 5.76
CA TYR A 87 2.25 2.97 5.49
C TYR A 87 2.79 1.70 6.11
N THR A 88 1.89 0.76 6.35
CA THR A 88 2.23 -0.57 6.85
C THR A 88 1.70 -1.62 5.91
N VAL A 89 2.56 -2.55 5.51
CA VAL A 89 2.18 -3.74 4.76
C VAL A 89 2.02 -4.88 5.76
N ARG A 90 0.89 -5.58 5.71
CA ARG A 90 0.65 -6.78 6.53
C ARG A 90 0.51 -7.98 5.61
N LEU A 91 1.29 -9.00 5.90
CA LEU A 91 1.33 -10.24 5.12
C LEU A 91 0.80 -11.36 5.99
N TYR A 92 -0.36 -11.87 5.63
CA TYR A 92 -1.05 -12.90 6.42
C TYR A 92 -0.71 -14.28 5.87
N ARG A 93 -0.15 -15.16 6.73
CA ARG A 93 0.35 -16.48 6.39
C ARG A 93 1.42 -16.42 5.27
N PRO A 94 2.53 -15.70 5.52
CA PRO A 94 3.58 -15.57 4.50
C PRO A 94 4.28 -16.90 4.27
N ARG A 95 4.63 -17.14 3.00
CA ARG A 95 5.38 -18.34 2.63
C ARG A 95 6.88 -18.17 2.93
N ALA A 96 7.64 -19.26 2.77
CA ALA A 96 9.05 -19.27 3.07
C ALA A 96 9.85 -18.20 2.34
N GLU A 97 9.51 -17.87 1.10
CA GLU A 97 10.21 -16.85 0.31
C GLU A 97 10.19 -15.47 0.96
N ILE A 98 9.11 -15.15 1.68
CA ILE A 98 9.01 -13.89 2.43
C ILE A 98 9.83 -14.01 3.72
N LEU A 99 9.68 -15.13 4.44
CA LEU A 99 10.30 -15.32 5.75
C LEU A 99 11.81 -15.36 5.68
N ASN A 100 12.38 -15.88 4.58
CA ASN A 100 13.83 -15.96 4.41
C ASN A 100 14.42 -14.77 3.64
N GLY A 101 13.61 -13.79 3.28
CA GLY A 101 14.07 -12.57 2.60
C GLY A 101 14.33 -12.71 1.12
N LYS A 102 14.00 -13.83 0.49
CA LYS A 102 14.18 -14.00 -0.96
C LYS A 102 13.16 -13.19 -1.77
N TRP A 103 11.99 -12.93 -1.19
CA TRP A 103 10.97 -12.11 -1.82
C TRP A 103 10.66 -10.93 -0.91
N LYS A 104 10.63 -9.73 -1.47
CA LYS A 104 10.31 -8.50 -0.74
C LYS A 104 9.16 -7.79 -1.39
N PHE A 105 8.25 -7.25 -0.58
CA PHE A 105 7.14 -6.45 -1.08
C PHE A 105 7.72 -5.19 -1.73
N PRO A 106 7.27 -4.83 -2.95
CA PRO A 106 7.82 -3.65 -3.64
C PRO A 106 7.50 -2.37 -2.88
N GLU A 107 8.38 -1.38 -3.02
CA GLU A 107 8.17 -0.06 -2.44
C GLU A 107 7.56 0.87 -3.49
N PRO A 108 6.67 1.80 -3.08
CA PRO A 108 6.10 2.76 -4.02
C PRO A 108 7.17 3.70 -4.55
N GLN A 109 6.99 4.10 -5.81
CA GLN A 109 7.90 5.02 -6.48
C GLN A 109 7.19 6.35 -6.72
N PRO A 110 7.89 7.49 -6.58
CA PRO A 110 7.28 8.78 -6.85
C PRO A 110 6.97 8.92 -8.34
N VAL A 111 5.81 9.53 -8.60
CA VAL A 111 5.41 9.86 -9.97
C VAL A 111 5.83 11.29 -10.22
N ILE A 112 6.78 11.47 -11.13
CA ILE A 112 7.33 12.78 -11.45
C ILE A 112 6.79 13.24 -12.80
#